data_ec640b5e9237d52321fbcf56181397e3
#
_entry.id   ec640b5e9237d52321fbcf56181397e3
#
_cell.length_a   1.000
_cell.length_b   1.000
_cell.length_c   1.000
_cell.angle_alpha   90.00
_cell.angle_beta   90.00
_cell.angle_gamma   90.00
#
_symmetry.space_group_name_H-M   'P 1'
#
loop_
_entity.id
_entity.type
_entity.pdbx_description
1 polymer ?
#
loop_
_entity_poly.entity_id
_entity_poly.type
_entity_poly.pdbx_seq_one_letter_code
_entity_poly.pdbx_strand_id
1 'polypeptide(L)'
;MTVTRDLTILFALTTGAHLGPKTVAALLTHFGNPEAIWDAGVADVAHQARLTEEGTERLVEARGLTDALTEELELIIESGTTPLSILDDNYPDRLRHLPDPPIIVYVRGEVPEETQTAVAVVGTHHADADGIAEAVAWGKGFAQRGVVVVSGLARGIDGGGHTGALAAGGKSVAVLGSGFNNIYPPEHRVLAEQIEHQGALITEHPPRAPLTKSRLVYRNRMIVALSDAVVVVRVHAPESGTMEAVRQARDLARPVYLVGADTSHASVRAVADGAMPIGRLPDFDLVLKYL
;
A
#
# COMPACT_ATOMS: atom_id res chain seq x y z
N MET A 1 13.36 -15.80 -8.43
CA MET A 1 13.83 -15.30 -7.10
C MET A 1 14.09 -16.51 -6.23
N THR A 2 15.15 -16.49 -5.42
CA THR A 2 15.46 -17.58 -4.47
C THR A 2 15.10 -17.11 -3.07
N VAL A 3 14.51 -17.98 -2.25
CA VAL A 3 14.26 -17.69 -0.83
C VAL A 3 15.61 -17.58 -0.11
N THR A 4 15.85 -16.43 0.51
CA THR A 4 17.05 -16.22 1.34
C THR A 4 16.74 -16.50 2.81
N ARG A 5 17.75 -16.82 3.60
CA ARG A 5 17.59 -17.01 5.04
C ARG A 5 17.03 -15.76 5.73
N ASP A 6 17.49 -14.58 5.34
CA ASP A 6 16.99 -13.31 5.86
C ASP A 6 15.49 -13.13 5.58
N LEU A 7 15.04 -13.43 4.37
CA LEU A 7 13.62 -13.34 4.02
C LEU A 7 12.79 -14.34 4.85
N THR A 8 13.26 -15.58 5.02
CA THR A 8 12.59 -16.57 5.88
C THR A 8 12.48 -16.08 7.32
N ILE A 9 13.55 -15.51 7.89
CA ILE A 9 13.51 -14.98 9.26
C ILE A 9 12.52 -13.83 9.37
N LEU A 10 12.56 -12.87 8.45
CA LEU A 10 11.63 -11.74 8.45
C LEU A 10 10.18 -12.20 8.27
N PHE A 11 9.95 -13.21 7.44
CA PHE A 11 8.64 -13.84 7.28
C PHE A 11 8.18 -14.55 8.56
N ALA A 12 9.07 -15.28 9.21
CA ALA A 12 8.79 -15.93 10.49
C ALA A 12 8.45 -14.90 11.59
N LEU A 13 9.16 -13.78 11.65
CA LEU A 13 8.88 -12.72 12.62
C LEU A 13 7.53 -12.04 12.35
N THR A 14 7.23 -11.73 11.09
CA THR A 14 6.02 -10.97 10.71
C THR A 14 4.77 -11.84 10.61
N THR A 15 4.88 -13.01 9.97
CA THR A 15 3.75 -13.91 9.68
C THR A 15 3.63 -15.01 10.74
N GLY A 16 4.73 -15.63 11.13
CA GLY A 16 4.74 -16.68 12.17
C GLY A 16 4.50 -16.12 13.58
N ALA A 17 5.34 -15.21 14.03
CA ALA A 17 5.24 -14.61 15.37
C ALA A 17 4.27 -13.41 15.44
N HIS A 18 3.69 -12.97 14.32
CA HIS A 18 2.77 -11.83 14.23
C HIS A 18 3.34 -10.52 14.79
N LEU A 19 4.64 -10.29 14.65
CA LEU A 19 5.25 -9.04 15.08
C LEU A 19 4.94 -7.91 14.10
N GLY A 20 4.52 -6.78 14.63
CA GLY A 20 4.24 -5.59 13.82
C GLY A 20 5.51 -4.97 13.24
N PRO A 21 5.39 -4.18 12.15
CA PRO A 21 6.55 -3.61 11.44
C PRO A 21 7.46 -2.77 12.35
N LYS A 22 6.91 -1.95 13.26
CA LYS A 22 7.70 -1.17 14.22
C LYS A 22 8.55 -2.05 15.16
N THR A 23 7.99 -3.17 15.58
CA THR A 23 8.69 -4.12 16.47
C THR A 23 9.86 -4.78 15.73
N VAL A 24 9.62 -5.25 14.50
CA VAL A 24 10.67 -5.88 13.69
C VAL A 24 11.75 -4.86 13.31
N ALA A 25 11.37 -3.64 12.93
CA ALA A 25 12.34 -2.56 12.67
C ALA A 25 13.20 -2.23 13.89
N ALA A 26 12.61 -2.18 15.10
CA ALA A 26 13.36 -1.99 16.34
C ALA A 26 14.33 -3.15 16.64
N LEU A 27 13.90 -4.40 16.37
CA LEU A 27 14.79 -5.56 16.49
C LEU A 27 15.95 -5.50 15.49
N LEU A 28 15.70 -5.16 14.23
CA LEU A 28 16.75 -4.96 13.22
C LEU A 28 17.73 -3.86 13.63
N THR A 29 17.24 -2.77 14.19
CA THR A 29 18.10 -1.68 14.69
C THR A 29 18.96 -2.14 15.86
N HIS A 30 18.44 -2.96 16.77
CA HIS A 30 19.15 -3.42 17.96
C HIS A 30 20.16 -4.52 17.66
N PHE A 31 19.77 -5.55 16.88
CA PHE A 31 20.59 -6.72 16.60
C PHE A 31 21.42 -6.58 15.31
N GLY A 32 21.10 -5.62 14.44
CA GLY A 32 21.82 -5.30 13.21
C GLY A 32 21.32 -6.01 11.96
N ASN A 33 20.95 -7.29 12.04
CA ASN A 33 20.47 -8.06 10.90
C ASN A 33 19.51 -9.19 11.35
N PRO A 34 18.75 -9.81 10.41
CA PRO A 34 17.81 -10.88 10.73
C PRO A 34 18.45 -12.10 11.38
N GLU A 35 19.64 -12.54 10.93
CA GLU A 35 20.32 -13.70 11.49
C GLU A 35 20.69 -13.47 12.97
N ALA A 36 21.19 -12.29 13.30
CA ALA A 36 21.52 -11.94 14.69
C ALA A 36 20.28 -11.94 15.60
N ILE A 37 19.10 -11.51 15.10
CA ILE A 37 17.83 -11.64 15.82
C ILE A 37 17.51 -13.12 16.04
N TRP A 38 17.71 -13.94 15.01
CA TRP A 38 17.34 -15.36 15.04
C TRP A 38 18.24 -16.19 15.94
N ASP A 39 19.53 -15.88 15.99
CA ASP A 39 20.54 -16.58 16.80
C ASP A 39 20.55 -16.11 18.27
N ALA A 40 20.01 -14.92 18.55
CA ALA A 40 19.85 -14.41 19.92
C ALA A 40 18.91 -15.29 20.76
N GLY A 41 19.07 -15.28 22.06
CA GLY A 41 18.17 -15.99 22.99
C GLY A 41 16.72 -15.49 22.87
N VAL A 42 15.73 -16.40 22.97
CA VAL A 42 14.30 -16.02 22.94
C VAL A 42 14.00 -14.94 23.98
N ALA A 43 14.56 -15.08 25.19
CA ALA A 43 14.36 -14.12 26.28
C ALA A 43 14.88 -12.72 25.93
N ASP A 44 16.01 -12.63 25.22
CA ASP A 44 16.61 -11.35 24.82
C ASP A 44 15.75 -10.66 23.75
N VAL A 45 15.30 -11.43 22.73
CA VAL A 45 14.39 -10.91 21.70
C VAL A 45 13.05 -10.48 22.29
N ALA A 46 12.46 -11.30 23.17
CA ALA A 46 11.20 -11.00 23.84
C ALA A 46 11.30 -9.74 24.70
N HIS A 47 12.40 -9.59 25.44
CA HIS A 47 12.65 -8.39 26.25
C HIS A 47 12.79 -7.14 25.37
N GLN A 48 13.61 -7.20 24.32
CA GLN A 48 13.83 -6.06 23.41
C GLN A 48 12.57 -5.66 22.65
N ALA A 49 11.79 -6.64 22.20
CA ALA A 49 10.52 -6.43 21.51
C ALA A 49 9.35 -6.13 22.46
N ARG A 50 9.55 -6.18 23.78
CA ARG A 50 8.51 -6.03 24.81
C ARG A 50 7.32 -6.96 24.58
N LEU A 51 7.60 -8.22 24.27
CA LEU A 51 6.57 -9.20 23.99
C LEU A 51 5.83 -9.58 25.28
N THR A 52 4.55 -9.89 25.12
CA THR A 52 3.76 -10.59 26.14
C THR A 52 4.19 -12.07 26.21
N GLU A 53 3.73 -12.82 27.19
CA GLU A 53 3.91 -14.26 27.26
C GLU A 53 3.45 -14.96 25.98
N GLU A 54 2.22 -14.68 25.52
CA GLU A 54 1.65 -15.16 24.26
C GLU A 54 2.52 -14.77 23.04
N GLY A 55 3.05 -13.54 23.00
CA GLY A 55 3.95 -13.09 21.92
C GLY A 55 5.27 -13.84 21.93
N THR A 56 5.77 -14.20 23.11
CA THR A 56 6.99 -14.99 23.27
C THR A 56 6.77 -16.45 22.83
N GLU A 57 5.63 -17.04 23.19
CA GLU A 57 5.23 -18.38 22.74
C GLU A 57 5.15 -18.44 21.20
N ARG A 58 4.50 -17.47 20.55
CA ARG A 58 4.47 -17.38 19.09
C ARG A 58 5.85 -17.26 18.46
N LEU A 59 6.78 -16.53 19.08
CA LEU A 59 8.17 -16.44 18.60
C LEU A 59 8.87 -17.81 18.67
N VAL A 60 8.68 -18.55 19.75
CA VAL A 60 9.23 -19.93 19.90
C VAL A 60 8.63 -20.84 18.84
N GLU A 61 7.32 -20.81 18.65
CA GLU A 61 6.62 -21.60 17.64
C GLU A 61 7.13 -21.29 16.23
N ALA A 62 7.23 -20.00 15.87
CA ALA A 62 7.73 -19.57 14.57
C ALA A 62 9.16 -20.07 14.30
N ARG A 63 10.03 -20.10 15.32
CA ARG A 63 11.37 -20.67 15.19
C ARG A 63 11.35 -22.18 14.93
N GLY A 64 10.41 -22.90 15.54
CA GLY A 64 10.21 -24.32 15.31
C GLY A 64 9.64 -24.68 13.94
N LEU A 65 9.02 -23.71 13.25
CA LEU A 65 8.37 -23.89 11.96
C LEU A 65 9.19 -23.33 10.78
N THR A 66 10.48 -23.05 10.95
CA THR A 66 11.32 -22.38 9.94
C THR A 66 11.27 -23.06 8.58
N ASP A 67 11.36 -24.40 8.54
CA ASP A 67 11.34 -25.16 7.28
C ASP A 67 9.98 -25.03 6.59
N ALA A 68 8.87 -25.17 7.32
CA ALA A 68 7.52 -25.00 6.79
C ALA A 68 7.25 -23.57 6.28
N LEU A 69 7.80 -22.56 6.95
CA LEU A 69 7.71 -21.17 6.52
C LEU A 69 8.55 -20.89 5.26
N THR A 70 9.68 -21.59 5.11
CA THR A 70 10.48 -21.54 3.88
C THR A 70 9.71 -22.15 2.72
N GLU A 71 9.11 -23.32 2.91
CA GLU A 71 8.24 -23.96 1.90
C GLU A 71 7.05 -23.08 1.54
N GLU A 72 6.44 -22.39 2.51
CA GLU A 72 5.35 -21.44 2.24
C GLU A 72 5.83 -20.26 1.37
N LEU A 73 7.02 -19.71 1.63
CA LEU A 73 7.62 -18.66 0.80
C LEU A 73 7.90 -19.15 -0.63
N GLU A 74 8.40 -20.37 -0.80
CA GLU A 74 8.62 -20.97 -2.11
C GLU A 74 7.31 -21.09 -2.90
N LEU A 75 6.23 -21.57 -2.27
CA LEU A 75 4.90 -21.61 -2.87
C LEU A 75 4.35 -20.23 -3.24
N ILE A 76 4.64 -19.21 -2.42
CA ILE A 76 4.28 -17.82 -2.72
C ILE A 76 4.99 -17.37 -4.01
N ILE A 77 6.28 -17.63 -4.13
CA ILE A 77 7.07 -17.28 -5.32
C ILE A 77 6.58 -18.06 -6.56
N GLU A 78 6.35 -19.35 -6.43
CA GLU A 78 5.81 -20.20 -7.51
C GLU A 78 4.44 -19.72 -8.01
N SER A 79 3.64 -19.08 -7.15
CA SER A 79 2.35 -18.47 -7.53
C SER A 79 2.48 -17.18 -8.36
N GLY A 80 3.69 -16.75 -8.73
CA GLY A 80 3.95 -15.50 -9.43
C GLY A 80 3.98 -14.27 -8.52
N THR A 81 4.06 -14.47 -7.21
CA THR A 81 4.16 -13.37 -6.23
C THR A 81 5.63 -13.19 -5.82
N THR A 82 6.11 -11.95 -5.87
CA THR A 82 7.46 -11.59 -5.42
C THR A 82 7.39 -10.99 -4.01
N PRO A 83 7.84 -11.68 -2.96
CA PRO A 83 8.02 -11.09 -1.64
C PRO A 83 9.33 -10.27 -1.65
N LEU A 84 9.23 -8.99 -1.30
CA LEU A 84 10.36 -8.08 -1.16
C LEU A 84 10.48 -7.67 0.30
N SER A 85 11.62 -7.93 0.90
CA SER A 85 11.93 -7.47 2.25
C SER A 85 12.45 -6.03 2.24
N ILE A 86 12.30 -5.32 3.35
CA ILE A 86 12.83 -3.97 3.51
C ILE A 86 14.35 -3.88 3.33
N LEU A 87 15.06 -5.02 3.33
CA LEU A 87 16.50 -5.10 3.13
C LEU A 87 16.89 -5.28 1.66
N ASP A 88 15.94 -5.62 0.78
CA ASP A 88 16.22 -5.87 -0.64
C ASP A 88 16.40 -4.58 -1.42
N ASP A 89 17.34 -4.52 -2.35
CA ASP A 89 17.62 -3.32 -3.17
C ASP A 89 16.43 -2.88 -4.01
N ASN A 90 15.60 -3.82 -4.46
CA ASN A 90 14.40 -3.58 -5.27
C ASN A 90 13.12 -3.38 -4.43
N TYR A 91 13.23 -3.30 -3.09
CA TYR A 91 12.11 -2.88 -2.26
C TYR A 91 11.76 -1.42 -2.57
N PRO A 92 10.46 -1.05 -2.75
CA PRO A 92 10.07 0.31 -3.07
C PRO A 92 10.58 1.32 -2.05
N ASP A 93 11.54 2.17 -2.44
CA ASP A 93 12.24 3.08 -1.52
C ASP A 93 11.28 4.07 -0.85
N ARG A 94 10.26 4.51 -1.60
CA ARG A 94 9.19 5.38 -1.06
C ARG A 94 8.49 4.79 0.16
N LEU A 95 8.38 3.46 0.27
CA LEU A 95 7.79 2.79 1.44
C LEU A 95 8.73 2.74 2.64
N ARG A 96 10.06 2.81 2.44
CA ARG A 96 11.05 2.86 3.53
C ARG A 96 10.90 4.11 4.39
N HIS A 97 10.40 5.20 3.79
CA HIS A 97 10.23 6.49 4.47
C HIS A 97 8.96 6.60 5.32
N LEU A 98 8.13 5.54 5.34
CA LEU A 98 7.01 5.49 6.27
C LEU A 98 7.49 5.41 7.72
N PRO A 99 6.76 5.98 8.69
CA PRO A 99 7.08 5.84 10.12
C PRO A 99 6.99 4.38 10.61
N ASP A 100 6.31 3.54 9.84
CA ASP A 100 6.08 2.11 10.08
C ASP A 100 6.13 1.34 8.76
N PRO A 101 7.33 1.28 8.11
CA PRO A 101 7.47 0.67 6.80
C PRO A 101 7.13 -0.83 6.87
N PRO A 102 6.40 -1.37 5.87
CA PRO A 102 6.19 -2.81 5.77
C PRO A 102 7.54 -3.55 5.75
N ILE A 103 7.69 -4.56 6.58
CA ILE A 103 8.93 -5.36 6.61
C ILE A 103 9.06 -6.22 5.36
N ILE A 104 7.92 -6.74 4.88
CA ILE A 104 7.82 -7.46 3.62
C ILE A 104 6.64 -6.86 2.86
N VAL A 105 6.83 -6.60 1.57
CA VAL A 105 5.75 -6.33 0.62
C VAL A 105 5.69 -7.46 -0.39
N TYR A 106 4.49 -7.84 -0.75
CA TYR A 106 4.21 -8.81 -1.78
C TYR A 106 3.82 -8.07 -3.05
N VAL A 107 4.40 -8.44 -4.17
CA VAL A 107 4.22 -7.78 -5.46
C VAL A 107 3.79 -8.79 -6.50
N ARG A 108 2.83 -8.42 -7.35
CA ARG A 108 2.53 -9.04 -8.63
C ARG A 108 2.60 -7.98 -9.73
N GLY A 109 3.18 -8.32 -10.88
CA GLY A 109 3.50 -7.37 -11.91
C GLY A 109 4.83 -6.65 -11.66
N GLU A 110 5.01 -5.48 -12.27
CA GLU A 110 6.24 -4.70 -12.22
C GLU A 110 6.01 -3.35 -11.53
N VAL A 111 6.66 -3.15 -10.38
CA VAL A 111 6.63 -1.86 -9.68
C VAL A 111 7.29 -0.81 -10.57
N PRO A 112 6.62 0.32 -10.85
CA PRO A 112 7.21 1.41 -11.62
C PRO A 112 8.50 1.93 -10.98
N GLU A 113 9.41 2.42 -11.82
CA GLU A 113 10.67 3.00 -11.35
C GLU A 113 10.44 4.16 -10.39
N GLU A 114 11.29 4.30 -9.39
CA GLU A 114 11.23 5.39 -8.39
C GLU A 114 11.29 6.80 -9.00
N THR A 115 11.91 6.92 -10.17
CA THR A 115 12.02 8.18 -10.93
C THR A 115 10.72 8.56 -11.65
N GLN A 116 9.77 7.62 -11.80
CA GLN A 116 8.49 7.92 -12.42
C GLN A 116 7.59 8.70 -11.44
N THR A 117 7.06 9.83 -11.90
CA THR A 117 6.04 10.57 -11.15
C THR A 117 4.81 9.69 -10.95
N ALA A 118 4.30 9.64 -9.73
CA ALA A 118 3.13 8.86 -9.35
C ALA A 118 2.12 9.74 -8.61
N VAL A 119 0.84 9.59 -8.95
CA VAL A 119 -0.25 10.36 -8.31
C VAL A 119 -1.32 9.41 -7.79
N ALA A 120 -1.70 9.57 -6.53
CA ALA A 120 -2.83 8.85 -5.97
C ALA A 120 -4.15 9.46 -6.47
N VAL A 121 -5.04 8.63 -7.01
CA VAL A 121 -6.42 9.01 -7.34
C VAL A 121 -7.35 8.27 -6.40
N VAL A 122 -7.90 8.98 -5.42
CA VAL A 122 -8.68 8.37 -4.33
C VAL A 122 -10.01 9.10 -4.12
N GLY A 123 -10.94 8.41 -3.45
CA GLY A 123 -12.24 9.03 -3.14
C GLY A 123 -13.23 8.04 -2.55
N THR A 124 -14.50 8.43 -2.58
CA THR A 124 -15.57 7.61 -2.05
C THR A 124 -15.78 6.32 -2.85
N HIS A 125 -16.04 5.23 -2.13
CA HIS A 125 -16.47 3.97 -2.73
C HIS A 125 -17.96 3.95 -3.15
N HIS A 126 -18.71 4.97 -2.78
CA HIS A 126 -20.10 5.21 -3.17
C HIS A 126 -20.24 6.35 -4.21
N ALA A 127 -19.34 6.39 -5.20
CA ALA A 127 -19.42 7.38 -6.26
C ALA A 127 -20.59 7.10 -7.20
N ASP A 128 -21.27 8.16 -7.63
CA ASP A 128 -22.22 8.12 -8.72
C ASP A 128 -21.53 7.99 -10.09
N ALA A 129 -22.29 7.88 -11.16
CA ALA A 129 -21.75 7.73 -12.51
C ALA A 129 -20.86 8.91 -12.92
N ASP A 130 -21.21 10.15 -12.51
CA ASP A 130 -20.44 11.35 -12.81
C ASP A 130 -19.10 11.33 -12.05
N GLY A 131 -19.10 10.94 -10.77
CA GLY A 131 -17.87 10.80 -9.98
C GLY A 131 -16.93 9.72 -10.53
N ILE A 132 -17.47 8.60 -11.01
CA ILE A 132 -16.69 7.55 -11.67
C ILE A 132 -16.10 8.09 -12.99
N ALA A 133 -16.90 8.77 -13.82
CA ALA A 133 -16.41 9.36 -15.06
C ALA A 133 -15.32 10.42 -14.82
N GLU A 134 -15.46 11.21 -13.77
CA GLU A 134 -14.45 12.16 -13.31
C GLU A 134 -13.13 11.47 -12.92
N ALA A 135 -13.20 10.37 -12.14
CA ALA A 135 -12.03 9.56 -11.76
C ALA A 135 -11.36 8.92 -12.98
N VAL A 136 -12.14 8.40 -13.94
CA VAL A 136 -11.63 7.87 -15.22
C VAL A 136 -10.89 8.98 -15.99
N ALA A 137 -11.43 10.19 -16.05
CA ALA A 137 -10.80 11.32 -16.73
C ALA A 137 -9.45 11.70 -16.07
N TRP A 138 -9.39 11.74 -14.75
CA TRP A 138 -8.15 11.97 -14.01
C TRP A 138 -7.12 10.87 -14.27
N GLY A 139 -7.50 9.60 -14.12
CA GLY A 139 -6.60 8.46 -14.38
C GLY A 139 -6.06 8.45 -15.81
N LYS A 140 -6.95 8.66 -16.79
CA LYS A 140 -6.58 8.73 -18.21
C LYS A 140 -5.61 9.87 -18.49
N GLY A 141 -5.88 11.06 -17.98
CA GLY A 141 -5.07 12.23 -18.25
C GLY A 141 -3.68 12.17 -17.59
N PHE A 142 -3.55 11.57 -16.41
CA PHE A 142 -2.24 11.28 -15.80
C PHE A 142 -1.46 10.28 -16.64
N ALA A 143 -2.08 9.17 -17.01
CA ALA A 143 -1.44 8.15 -17.84
C ALA A 143 -0.93 8.67 -19.19
N GLN A 144 -1.71 9.55 -19.86
CA GLN A 144 -1.31 10.22 -21.11
C GLN A 144 -0.09 11.14 -20.93
N ARG A 145 0.24 11.51 -19.70
CA ARG A 145 1.43 12.32 -19.34
C ARG A 145 2.58 11.48 -18.78
N GLY A 146 2.48 10.16 -18.86
CA GLY A 146 3.50 9.25 -18.34
C GLY A 146 3.49 9.12 -16.81
N VAL A 147 2.46 9.65 -16.14
CA VAL A 147 2.31 9.61 -14.68
C VAL A 147 1.65 8.30 -14.26
N VAL A 148 2.22 7.63 -13.27
CA VAL A 148 1.67 6.40 -12.68
C VAL A 148 0.47 6.74 -11.81
N VAL A 149 -0.64 6.01 -11.99
CA VAL A 149 -1.80 6.15 -11.11
C VAL A 149 -1.71 5.12 -9.98
N VAL A 150 -1.70 5.61 -8.74
CA VAL A 150 -1.73 4.76 -7.53
C VAL A 150 -3.11 4.84 -6.90
N SER A 151 -3.70 3.71 -6.52
CA SER A 151 -4.96 3.69 -5.77
C SER A 151 -5.17 2.37 -5.04
N GLY A 152 -6.36 2.19 -4.46
CA GLY A 152 -6.63 1.08 -3.56
C GLY A 152 -7.53 -0.01 -4.11
N LEU A 153 -7.87 -0.01 -5.39
CA LEU A 153 -8.77 -0.98 -6.01
C LEU A 153 -10.19 -1.02 -5.40
N ALA A 154 -10.59 -0.04 -4.60
CA ALA A 154 -11.94 0.04 -4.07
C ALA A 154 -12.98 0.35 -5.17
N ARG A 155 -14.27 0.11 -4.88
CA ARG A 155 -15.36 0.60 -5.75
C ARG A 155 -15.26 2.11 -5.94
N GLY A 156 -15.96 2.64 -6.93
CA GLY A 156 -16.09 4.07 -7.15
C GLY A 156 -14.82 4.71 -7.69
N ILE A 157 -14.28 5.67 -6.96
CA ILE A 157 -13.19 6.53 -7.46
C ILE A 157 -11.90 5.74 -7.74
N ASP A 158 -11.51 4.84 -6.84
CA ASP A 158 -10.29 4.04 -7.01
C ASP A 158 -10.34 3.21 -8.31
N GLY A 159 -11.42 2.46 -8.49
CA GLY A 159 -11.65 1.65 -9.71
C GLY A 159 -11.71 2.52 -10.96
N GLY A 160 -12.34 3.70 -10.90
CA GLY A 160 -12.39 4.67 -12.00
C GLY A 160 -10.99 5.16 -12.39
N GLY A 161 -10.17 5.54 -11.39
CA GLY A 161 -8.79 5.98 -11.61
C GLY A 161 -7.92 4.94 -12.32
N HIS A 162 -7.96 3.69 -11.82
CA HIS A 162 -7.27 2.56 -12.46
C HIS A 162 -7.76 2.34 -13.89
N THR A 163 -9.08 2.26 -14.09
CA THR A 163 -9.68 2.04 -15.42
C THR A 163 -9.24 3.12 -16.41
N GLY A 164 -9.23 4.38 -16.00
CA GLY A 164 -8.79 5.49 -16.84
C GLY A 164 -7.32 5.38 -17.24
N ALA A 165 -6.45 5.03 -16.29
CA ALA A 165 -5.03 4.87 -16.54
C ALA A 165 -4.75 3.74 -17.55
N LEU A 166 -5.34 2.57 -17.33
CA LEU A 166 -5.18 1.40 -18.21
C LEU A 166 -5.76 1.64 -19.59
N ALA A 167 -6.92 2.31 -19.70
CA ALA A 167 -7.52 2.66 -21.00
C ALA A 167 -6.65 3.60 -21.85
N ALA A 168 -5.74 4.34 -21.22
CA ALA A 168 -4.74 5.17 -21.92
C ALA A 168 -3.41 4.45 -22.18
N GLY A 169 -3.29 3.17 -21.86
CA GLY A 169 -2.05 2.40 -21.98
C GLY A 169 -1.00 2.76 -20.94
N GLY A 170 -1.38 3.46 -19.85
CA GLY A 170 -0.45 3.87 -18.82
C GLY A 170 -0.31 2.84 -17.69
N LYS A 171 0.68 3.07 -16.83
CA LYS A 171 0.94 2.22 -15.66
C LYS A 171 0.01 2.56 -14.51
N SER A 172 -0.40 1.54 -13.75
CA SER A 172 -1.17 1.72 -12.53
C SER A 172 -0.69 0.79 -11.43
N VAL A 173 -0.75 1.27 -10.18
CA VAL A 173 -0.39 0.49 -8.98
C VAL A 173 -1.59 0.40 -8.07
N ALA A 174 -2.04 -0.82 -7.78
CA ALA A 174 -3.09 -1.05 -6.80
C ALA A 174 -2.49 -1.57 -5.49
N VAL A 175 -2.75 -0.84 -4.41
CA VAL A 175 -2.37 -1.26 -3.06
C VAL A 175 -3.54 -1.95 -2.39
N LEU A 176 -3.36 -3.18 -1.91
CA LEU A 176 -4.44 -3.99 -1.36
C LEU A 176 -4.37 -4.07 0.17
N GLY A 177 -5.55 -4.13 0.82
CA GLY A 177 -5.68 -4.39 2.26
C GLY A 177 -5.87 -5.88 2.59
N SER A 178 -5.69 -6.76 1.61
CA SER A 178 -5.77 -8.23 1.73
C SER A 178 -4.62 -8.88 0.97
N GLY A 179 -4.41 -10.17 1.16
CA GLY A 179 -3.57 -10.96 0.26
C GLY A 179 -4.23 -11.15 -1.12
N PHE A 180 -3.42 -11.48 -2.13
CA PHE A 180 -3.85 -11.60 -3.52
C PHE A 180 -4.91 -12.66 -3.79
N ASN A 181 -5.04 -13.67 -2.92
CA ASN A 181 -6.10 -14.69 -3.06
C ASN A 181 -7.48 -14.13 -2.63
N ASN A 182 -7.53 -12.95 -2.03
CA ASN A 182 -8.73 -12.33 -1.49
C ASN A 182 -8.95 -10.92 -2.10
N ILE A 183 -8.87 -10.81 -3.44
CA ILE A 183 -9.14 -9.54 -4.13
C ILE A 183 -10.52 -9.01 -3.76
N TYR A 184 -10.54 -7.76 -3.33
CA TYR A 184 -11.78 -7.06 -2.97
C TYR A 184 -11.80 -5.65 -3.61
N PRO A 185 -12.96 -5.25 -4.19
CA PRO A 185 -14.18 -6.06 -4.29
C PRO A 185 -14.04 -7.19 -5.34
N PRO A 186 -14.83 -8.29 -5.24
CA PRO A 186 -14.68 -9.44 -6.14
C PRO A 186 -14.89 -9.11 -7.62
N GLU A 187 -15.72 -8.14 -7.93
CA GLU A 187 -15.96 -7.62 -9.29
C GLU A 187 -14.75 -6.94 -9.92
N HIS A 188 -13.76 -6.50 -9.12
CA HIS A 188 -12.52 -5.90 -9.61
C HIS A 188 -11.40 -6.92 -9.88
N ARG A 189 -11.67 -8.23 -9.88
CA ARG A 189 -10.66 -9.25 -10.21
C ARG A 189 -10.06 -9.04 -11.60
N VAL A 190 -10.90 -8.82 -12.60
CA VAL A 190 -10.43 -8.56 -13.97
C VAL A 190 -9.61 -7.26 -14.04
N LEU A 191 -10.03 -6.22 -13.32
CA LEU A 191 -9.28 -4.97 -13.23
C LEU A 191 -7.92 -5.19 -12.54
N ALA A 192 -7.87 -6.01 -11.49
CA ALA A 192 -6.62 -6.36 -10.81
C ALA A 192 -5.66 -7.09 -11.76
N GLU A 193 -6.14 -8.07 -12.54
CA GLU A 193 -5.34 -8.77 -13.55
C GLU A 193 -4.79 -7.81 -14.61
N GLN A 194 -5.59 -6.85 -15.06
CA GLN A 194 -5.13 -5.84 -16.01
C GLN A 194 -4.06 -4.92 -15.40
N ILE A 195 -4.22 -4.53 -14.13
CA ILE A 195 -3.21 -3.74 -13.40
C ILE A 195 -1.92 -4.53 -13.25
N GLU A 196 -1.99 -5.81 -12.91
CA GLU A 196 -0.82 -6.70 -12.81
C GLU A 196 -0.03 -6.75 -14.12
N HIS A 197 -0.70 -6.73 -15.27
CA HIS A 197 -0.05 -6.75 -16.59
C HIS A 197 0.54 -5.39 -17.04
N GLN A 198 0.00 -4.27 -16.56
CA GLN A 198 0.43 -2.92 -16.98
C GLN A 198 1.06 -2.10 -15.84
N GLY A 199 1.38 -2.74 -14.72
CA GLY A 199 1.93 -2.10 -13.53
C GLY A 199 2.07 -3.12 -12.42
N ALA A 200 1.53 -2.83 -11.22
CA ALA A 200 1.69 -3.74 -10.09
C ALA A 200 0.47 -3.79 -9.15
N LEU A 201 0.29 -4.95 -8.55
CA LEU A 201 -0.46 -5.11 -7.30
C LEU A 201 0.54 -5.19 -6.14
N ILE A 202 0.30 -4.45 -5.08
CA ILE A 202 1.17 -4.41 -3.89
C ILE A 202 0.33 -4.62 -2.63
N THR A 203 0.83 -5.43 -1.71
CA THR A 203 0.24 -5.61 -0.38
C THR A 203 1.32 -5.93 0.66
N GLU A 204 1.08 -5.55 1.92
CA GLU A 204 1.93 -5.98 3.05
C GLU A 204 1.46 -7.30 3.68
N HIS A 205 0.47 -7.95 3.10
CA HIS A 205 -0.13 -9.16 3.65
C HIS A 205 0.18 -10.38 2.78
N PRO A 206 0.51 -11.55 3.37
CA PRO A 206 0.74 -12.76 2.59
C PRO A 206 -0.51 -13.15 1.76
N PRO A 207 -0.35 -13.88 0.64
CA PRO A 207 -1.41 -14.08 -0.35
C PRO A 207 -2.74 -14.60 0.18
N ARG A 208 -2.73 -15.42 1.23
CA ARG A 208 -3.96 -15.98 1.85
C ARG A 208 -4.60 -15.07 2.89
N ALA A 209 -3.96 -13.96 3.26
CA ALA A 209 -4.46 -13.08 4.30
C ALA A 209 -5.85 -12.53 4.00
N PRO A 210 -6.82 -12.64 4.93
CA PRO A 210 -8.19 -12.18 4.73
C PRO A 210 -8.25 -10.64 4.74
N LEU A 211 -9.29 -10.12 4.09
CA LEU A 211 -9.64 -8.72 4.20
C LEU A 211 -10.20 -8.40 5.58
N THR A 212 -9.78 -7.28 6.15
CA THR A 212 -10.43 -6.66 7.32
C THR A 212 -10.62 -5.17 7.10
N LYS A 213 -11.59 -4.58 7.79
CA LYS A 213 -11.84 -3.13 7.72
C LYS A 213 -10.61 -2.31 8.16
N SER A 214 -9.90 -2.76 9.19
CA SER A 214 -8.69 -2.10 9.66
C SER A 214 -7.57 -2.13 8.64
N ARG A 215 -7.36 -3.26 7.95
CA ARG A 215 -6.36 -3.38 6.89
C ARG A 215 -6.65 -2.48 5.70
N LEU A 216 -7.93 -2.33 5.32
CA LEU A 216 -8.33 -1.40 4.26
C LEU A 216 -7.96 0.05 4.57
N VAL A 217 -8.12 0.47 5.82
CA VAL A 217 -7.76 1.83 6.24
C VAL A 217 -6.24 1.96 6.37
N TYR A 218 -5.61 0.99 7.00
CA TYR A 218 -4.18 1.02 7.29
C TYR A 218 -3.30 1.03 6.03
N ARG A 219 -3.71 0.32 4.96
CA ARG A 219 -2.97 0.28 3.68
C ARG A 219 -2.88 1.66 3.00
N ASN A 220 -3.79 2.61 3.33
CA ASN A 220 -3.81 3.93 2.67
C ASN A 220 -2.48 4.67 2.82
N ARG A 221 -1.73 4.43 3.94
CA ARG A 221 -0.38 4.97 4.10
C ARG A 221 0.57 4.57 2.98
N MET A 222 0.41 3.37 2.44
CA MET A 222 1.22 2.89 1.31
C MET A 222 0.80 3.55 -0.01
N ILE A 223 -0.51 3.79 -0.23
CA ILE A 223 -1.00 4.53 -1.41
C ILE A 223 -0.35 5.92 -1.43
N VAL A 224 -0.40 6.61 -0.30
CA VAL A 224 0.16 7.96 -0.16
C VAL A 224 1.68 7.95 -0.29
N ALA A 225 2.36 7.02 0.37
CA ALA A 225 3.82 6.92 0.32
C ALA A 225 4.35 6.67 -1.10
N LEU A 226 3.66 5.82 -1.87
CA LEU A 226 4.00 5.51 -3.26
C LEU A 226 3.70 6.65 -4.24
N SER A 227 3.11 7.75 -3.78
CA SER A 227 2.66 8.87 -4.61
C SER A 227 3.37 10.17 -4.29
N ASP A 228 3.56 11.00 -5.29
CA ASP A 228 4.12 12.36 -5.15
C ASP A 228 3.05 13.37 -4.78
N ALA A 229 1.78 13.10 -5.17
CA ALA A 229 0.60 13.90 -4.81
C ALA A 229 -0.63 13.01 -4.65
N VAL A 230 -1.67 13.55 -4.01
CA VAL A 230 -2.97 12.89 -3.84
C VAL A 230 -4.07 13.76 -4.45
N VAL A 231 -4.83 13.20 -5.39
CA VAL A 231 -6.04 13.81 -5.95
C VAL A 231 -7.26 13.11 -5.37
N VAL A 232 -8.03 13.85 -4.58
CA VAL A 232 -9.30 13.41 -4.01
C VAL A 232 -10.42 13.84 -4.94
N VAL A 233 -10.98 12.91 -5.72
CA VAL A 233 -12.01 13.23 -6.73
C VAL A 233 -13.37 13.48 -6.08
N ARG A 234 -13.71 12.70 -5.07
CA ARG A 234 -14.96 12.85 -4.30
C ARG A 234 -14.72 12.46 -2.85
N VAL A 235 -15.20 13.27 -1.92
CA VAL A 235 -15.27 12.92 -0.50
C VAL A 235 -16.73 12.92 -0.06
N HIS A 236 -17.16 11.88 0.68
CA HIS A 236 -18.57 11.73 1.07
C HIS A 236 -18.80 11.93 2.57
N ALA A 237 -17.85 11.48 3.40
CA ALA A 237 -17.99 11.56 4.86
C ALA A 237 -16.68 12.02 5.51
N PRO A 238 -16.76 12.86 6.57
CA PRO A 238 -15.59 13.41 7.26
C PRO A 238 -14.78 12.36 8.03
N GLU A 239 -15.36 11.19 8.29
CA GLU A 239 -14.72 10.05 8.97
C GLU A 239 -14.64 8.84 8.02
N SER A 240 -14.03 9.03 6.85
CA SER A 240 -13.91 8.00 5.83
C SER A 240 -12.44 7.59 5.61
N GLY A 241 -12.23 6.47 4.94
CA GLY A 241 -10.90 6.05 4.48
C GLY A 241 -10.24 7.10 3.57
N THR A 242 -11.02 7.83 2.79
CA THR A 242 -10.55 8.96 1.97
C THR A 242 -9.96 10.08 2.84
N MET A 243 -10.64 10.42 3.93
CA MET A 243 -10.15 11.43 4.87
C MET A 243 -8.91 10.96 5.65
N GLU A 244 -8.78 9.66 5.88
CA GLU A 244 -7.55 9.09 6.42
C GLU A 244 -6.38 9.26 5.45
N ALA A 245 -6.60 9.02 4.15
CA ALA A 245 -5.57 9.28 3.13
C ALA A 245 -5.17 10.76 3.07
N VAL A 246 -6.11 11.71 3.24
CA VAL A 246 -5.81 13.15 3.33
C VAL A 246 -4.89 13.45 4.52
N ARG A 247 -5.21 12.91 5.71
CA ARG A 247 -4.37 13.11 6.90
C ARG A 247 -2.99 12.52 6.75
N GLN A 248 -2.89 11.30 6.23
CA GLN A 248 -1.62 10.63 5.97
C GLN A 248 -0.77 11.37 4.93
N ALA A 249 -1.40 11.95 3.91
CA ALA A 249 -0.71 12.76 2.92
C ALA A 249 -0.10 14.03 3.55
N ARG A 250 -0.84 14.71 4.42
CA ARG A 250 -0.33 15.84 5.20
C ARG A 250 0.86 15.42 6.07
N ASP A 251 0.74 14.30 6.78
CA ASP A 251 1.78 13.81 7.71
C ASP A 251 3.06 13.37 6.96
N LEU A 252 2.91 12.95 5.69
CA LEU A 252 4.02 12.64 4.77
C LEU A 252 4.44 13.83 3.89
N ALA A 253 3.93 15.04 4.15
CA ALA A 253 4.18 16.24 3.38
C ALA A 253 3.89 16.10 1.86
N ARG A 254 2.90 15.29 1.50
CA ARG A 254 2.44 15.14 0.12
C ARG A 254 1.31 16.13 -0.17
N PRO A 255 1.38 16.89 -1.28
CA PRO A 255 0.29 17.80 -1.66
C PRO A 255 -1.01 17.03 -1.92
N VAL A 256 -2.12 17.59 -1.44
CA VAL A 256 -3.46 17.03 -1.62
C VAL A 256 -4.33 18.01 -2.38
N TYR A 257 -4.98 17.53 -3.43
CA TYR A 257 -5.91 18.32 -4.25
C TYR A 257 -7.32 17.75 -4.12
N LEU A 258 -8.30 18.62 -3.77
CA LEU A 258 -9.70 18.25 -3.66
C LEU A 258 -10.47 18.77 -4.87
N VAL A 259 -10.96 17.85 -5.70
CA VAL A 259 -11.71 18.18 -6.92
C VAL A 259 -13.12 18.66 -6.58
N GLY A 260 -13.50 19.83 -7.12
CA GLY A 260 -14.84 20.36 -7.01
C GLY A 260 -15.33 20.52 -5.58
N ALA A 261 -14.48 21.03 -4.70
CA ALA A 261 -14.81 21.31 -3.31
C ALA A 261 -16.13 22.10 -3.18
N ASP A 262 -16.95 21.71 -2.21
CA ASP A 262 -18.24 22.30 -1.93
C ASP A 262 -18.41 22.64 -0.45
N THR A 263 -19.61 23.03 -0.02
CA THR A 263 -19.92 23.39 1.37
C THR A 263 -20.28 22.18 2.24
N SER A 264 -20.17 20.96 1.73
CA SER A 264 -20.41 19.75 2.52
C SER A 264 -19.41 19.65 3.68
N HIS A 265 -19.85 19.05 4.79
CA HIS A 265 -18.99 18.88 5.97
C HIS A 265 -17.70 18.11 5.63
N ALA A 266 -17.76 17.16 4.72
CA ALA A 266 -16.60 16.40 4.29
C ALA A 266 -15.60 17.25 3.48
N SER A 267 -16.07 18.05 2.52
CA SER A 267 -15.22 18.99 1.77
C SER A 267 -14.57 20.04 2.67
N VAL A 268 -15.36 20.68 3.53
CA VAL A 268 -14.84 21.67 4.50
C VAL A 268 -13.79 21.05 5.41
N ARG A 269 -14.01 19.83 5.88
CA ARG A 269 -13.04 19.12 6.70
C ARG A 269 -11.77 18.77 5.92
N ALA A 270 -11.88 18.31 4.68
CA ALA A 270 -10.72 18.00 3.84
C ALA A 270 -9.82 19.23 3.62
N VAL A 271 -10.44 20.39 3.35
CA VAL A 271 -9.71 21.66 3.20
C VAL A 271 -9.05 22.07 4.52
N ALA A 272 -9.76 21.93 5.65
CA ALA A 272 -9.19 22.19 6.98
C ALA A 272 -8.02 21.26 7.32
N ASP A 273 -8.03 20.01 6.82
CA ASP A 273 -6.94 19.05 6.97
C ASP A 273 -5.81 19.26 5.91
N GLY A 274 -5.87 20.32 5.09
CA GLY A 274 -4.81 20.75 4.19
C GLY A 274 -5.00 20.46 2.70
N ALA A 275 -6.16 19.93 2.28
CA ALA A 275 -6.43 19.73 0.87
C ALA A 275 -6.66 21.06 0.14
N MET A 276 -6.01 21.25 -0.99
CA MET A 276 -6.18 22.43 -1.87
C MET A 276 -7.36 22.24 -2.81
N PRO A 277 -8.38 23.11 -2.75
CA PRO A 277 -9.52 23.04 -3.67
C PRO A 277 -9.09 23.29 -5.11
N ILE A 278 -9.54 22.43 -6.02
CA ILE A 278 -9.36 22.59 -7.48
C ILE A 278 -10.70 22.44 -8.20
N GLY A 279 -10.76 22.93 -9.44
CA GLY A 279 -11.95 22.82 -10.27
C GLY A 279 -12.33 21.39 -10.61
N ARG A 280 -13.58 21.17 -11.06
CA ARG A 280 -14.03 19.81 -11.48
C ARG A 280 -13.37 19.36 -12.78
N LEU A 281 -13.05 20.28 -13.68
CA LEU A 281 -12.28 19.93 -14.88
C LEU A 281 -10.84 19.63 -14.49
N PRO A 282 -10.26 18.51 -14.96
CA PRO A 282 -8.91 18.15 -14.63
C PRO A 282 -7.88 19.22 -15.03
N ASP A 283 -7.19 19.75 -14.04
CA ASP A 283 -6.06 20.66 -14.19
C ASP A 283 -4.77 19.92 -13.82
N PHE A 284 -4.27 19.16 -14.78
CA PHE A 284 -3.07 18.33 -14.59
C PHE A 284 -1.83 19.19 -14.37
N ASP A 285 -1.74 20.35 -15.03
CA ASP A 285 -0.58 21.23 -14.94
C ASP A 285 -0.46 21.82 -13.53
N LEU A 286 -1.59 22.13 -12.88
CA LEU A 286 -1.61 22.55 -11.49
C LEU A 286 -1.11 21.46 -10.54
N VAL A 287 -1.56 20.22 -10.75
CA VAL A 287 -1.17 19.07 -9.90
C VAL A 287 0.31 18.73 -10.10
N LEU A 288 0.80 18.75 -11.34
CA LEU A 288 2.15 18.29 -11.69
C LEU A 288 3.23 19.39 -11.57
N LYS A 289 2.83 20.65 -11.39
CA LYS A 289 3.74 21.82 -11.39
C LYS A 289 4.86 21.74 -10.36
N TYR A 290 4.63 21.03 -9.25
CA TYR A 290 5.54 21.00 -8.10
C TYR A 290 6.02 19.58 -7.76
N LEU A 291 5.87 18.61 -8.67
CA LEU A 291 6.29 17.21 -8.49
C LEU A 291 7.63 16.88 -9.16
#